data_954806a25fb324bd20b39d9f82810a73
#
_entry.id   954806a25fb324bd20b39d9f82810a73
#
_cell.length_a   1.000
_cell.length_b   1.000
_cell.length_c   1.000
_cell.angle_alpha   90.00
_cell.angle_beta   90.00
_cell.angle_gamma   90.00
#
_symmetry.space_group_name_H-M   'P 1'
#
loop_
_entity.id
_entity.type
_entity.pdbx_description
1 polymer ?
#
loop_
_entity_poly.entity_id
_entity_poly.type
_entity_poly.pdbx_seq_one_letter_code
_entity_poly.pdbx_strand_id
1 'polypeptide(L)'
;EVVVANHALVMAALESEAVLPEPKNLLLVLDEGHHLPDVARDALEMSAEITAPWFRLQLDLFCKLVATCMEQFRPKTTPPLAVPERLSEHCEEVYGLIASLNNILNLYLPATQEAEHRFAMGELPQEVMEICQQLAKHLEKLRGLAEMFLNDLSEKTGTHDVVRLHRILLQMNRALGMFEAQSKLWRLASMAQASGAPVTKWATREVQDGQVHLFFHCVGIRVADQLEKLIWRSVPHVVVTSATLRSLNSFSRLQEMSGLKEKAGDRFVALDSPFNHCEQGKLVIPRMNYEPLIDNEEQHIAEMAAYFREQVESKKYPGMLVLFASGRAMQRFLEHVTDLRLLLLVQGDQPRYRLGATPRKRID
;
A
#
# COMPACT_ATOMS: atom_id res chain seq x y z
N GLU A 1 24.23 -13.05 10.95
CA GLU A 1 22.79 -13.25 11.19
C GLU A 1 22.05 -13.20 9.86
N VAL A 2 21.05 -14.08 9.66
CA VAL A 2 20.18 -14.09 8.46
C VAL A 2 18.78 -13.73 8.90
N VAL A 3 18.19 -12.75 8.22
CA VAL A 3 16.80 -12.32 8.44
C VAL A 3 16.01 -12.58 7.16
N VAL A 4 14.85 -13.22 7.29
CA VAL A 4 13.91 -13.45 6.18
C VAL A 4 12.69 -12.56 6.38
N ALA A 5 12.39 -11.75 5.39
CA ALA A 5 11.28 -10.81 5.42
C ALA A 5 10.59 -10.71 4.05
N ASN A 6 9.36 -10.24 3.99
CA ASN A 6 8.73 -9.92 2.71
C ASN A 6 9.26 -8.56 2.17
N HIS A 7 9.10 -8.32 0.87
CA HIS A 7 9.60 -7.11 0.21
C HIS A 7 9.02 -5.83 0.83
N ALA A 8 7.74 -5.82 1.21
CA ALA A 8 7.09 -4.64 1.79
C ALA A 8 7.74 -4.24 3.13
N LEU A 9 8.07 -5.23 3.99
CA LEU A 9 8.75 -4.98 5.25
C LEU A 9 10.19 -4.48 5.01
N VAL A 10 10.89 -5.03 4.02
CA VAL A 10 12.24 -4.56 3.64
C VAL A 10 12.18 -3.10 3.18
N MET A 11 11.21 -2.74 2.31
CA MET A 11 11.04 -1.35 1.85
C MET A 11 10.76 -0.39 3.00
N ALA A 12 9.82 -0.74 3.89
CA ALA A 12 9.48 0.07 5.06
C ALA A 12 10.66 0.24 6.02
N ALA A 13 11.45 -0.82 6.23
CA ALA A 13 12.62 -0.79 7.10
C ALA A 13 13.77 0.06 6.52
N LEU A 14 13.97 0.02 5.21
CA LEU A 14 14.96 0.87 4.51
C LEU A 14 14.53 2.34 4.49
N GLU A 15 13.23 2.61 4.37
CA GLU A 15 12.69 3.98 4.39
C GLU A 15 12.79 4.61 5.79
N SER A 16 12.46 3.83 6.83
CA SER A 16 12.46 4.30 8.22
C SER A 16 13.84 4.29 8.88
N GLU A 17 14.85 3.70 8.22
CA GLU A 17 16.19 3.44 8.78
C GLU A 17 16.16 2.71 10.13
N ALA A 18 15.09 1.94 10.35
CA ALA A 18 14.83 1.21 11.57
C ALA A 18 14.79 -0.31 11.32
N VAL A 19 15.02 -1.09 12.37
CA VAL A 19 14.89 -2.56 12.38
C VAL A 19 16.02 -3.30 11.65
N LEU A 20 16.52 -2.82 10.52
CA LEU A 20 17.63 -3.41 9.77
C LEU A 20 18.98 -2.82 10.24
N PRO A 21 20.09 -3.58 10.12
CA PRO A 21 21.43 -3.00 10.22
C PRO A 21 21.61 -1.85 9.22
N GLU A 22 22.65 -1.03 9.45
CA GLU A 22 22.97 0.03 8.48
C GLU A 22 23.05 -0.54 7.05
N PRO A 23 22.40 0.08 6.05
CA PRO A 23 22.31 -0.46 4.69
C PRO A 23 23.66 -0.84 4.08
N LYS A 24 24.73 -0.10 4.42
CA LYS A 24 26.11 -0.39 3.94
C LYS A 24 26.67 -1.72 4.41
N ASN A 25 26.11 -2.33 5.46
CA ASN A 25 26.53 -3.60 6.04
C ASN A 25 25.61 -4.77 5.63
N LEU A 26 24.66 -4.53 4.69
CA LEU A 26 23.73 -5.54 4.22
C LEU A 26 24.22 -6.23 2.95
N LEU A 27 24.01 -7.54 2.89
CA LEU A 27 23.85 -8.30 1.65
C LEU A 27 22.35 -8.57 1.49
N LEU A 28 21.73 -8.00 0.50
CA LEU A 28 20.30 -8.13 0.25
C LEU A 28 20.05 -9.12 -0.89
N VAL A 29 19.25 -10.15 -0.61
CA VAL A 29 18.79 -11.10 -1.64
C VAL A 29 17.29 -10.96 -1.78
N LEU A 30 16.85 -10.52 -2.96
CA LEU A 30 15.44 -10.28 -3.31
C LEU A 30 14.98 -11.42 -4.21
N ASP A 31 14.33 -12.42 -3.61
CA ASP A 31 13.71 -13.52 -4.34
C ASP A 31 12.36 -13.07 -4.90
N GLU A 32 11.92 -13.67 -6.02
CA GLU A 32 10.74 -13.21 -6.77
C GLU A 32 10.79 -11.71 -7.08
N GLY A 33 11.97 -11.23 -7.43
CA GLY A 33 12.27 -9.81 -7.65
C GLY A 33 11.47 -9.14 -8.76
N HIS A 34 10.73 -9.91 -9.58
CA HIS A 34 9.78 -9.37 -10.55
C HIS A 34 8.62 -8.62 -9.89
N HIS A 35 8.32 -8.91 -8.61
CA HIS A 35 7.32 -8.17 -7.83
C HIS A 35 7.85 -6.89 -7.19
N LEU A 36 9.17 -6.72 -7.14
CA LEU A 36 9.79 -5.59 -6.44
C LEU A 36 9.28 -4.21 -6.88
N PRO A 37 9.13 -3.93 -8.20
CA PRO A 37 8.61 -2.64 -8.64
C PRO A 37 7.17 -2.37 -8.18
N ASP A 38 6.31 -3.38 -8.18
CA ASP A 38 4.92 -3.23 -7.74
C ASP A 38 4.84 -3.06 -6.22
N VAL A 39 5.55 -3.90 -5.46
CA VAL A 39 5.63 -3.75 -4.00
C VAL A 39 6.24 -2.41 -3.58
N ALA A 40 7.25 -1.93 -4.30
CA ALA A 40 7.83 -0.62 -4.04
C ALA A 40 6.83 0.50 -4.34
N ARG A 41 6.04 0.39 -5.39
CA ARG A 41 4.96 1.35 -5.69
C ARG A 41 3.94 1.39 -4.58
N ASP A 42 3.45 0.22 -4.14
CA ASP A 42 2.45 0.12 -3.08
C ASP A 42 3.00 0.62 -1.73
N ALA A 43 4.26 0.30 -1.40
CA ALA A 43 4.91 0.79 -0.19
C ALA A 43 5.16 2.31 -0.18
N LEU A 44 5.31 2.90 -1.37
CA LEU A 44 5.53 4.34 -1.57
C LEU A 44 4.24 5.10 -1.89
N GLU A 45 3.12 4.40 -1.96
CA GLU A 45 1.82 5.04 -2.02
C GLU A 45 1.57 5.81 -0.73
N MET A 46 1.35 7.10 -0.89
CA MET A 46 0.90 7.95 0.21
C MET A 46 -0.61 8.03 0.17
N SER A 47 -1.24 7.60 1.25
CA SER A 47 -2.67 7.60 1.42
C SER A 47 -3.03 8.22 2.76
N ALA A 48 -4.10 9.00 2.79
CA ALA A 48 -4.60 9.57 4.04
C ALA A 48 -6.12 9.70 4.03
N GLU A 49 -6.72 9.40 5.16
CA GLU A 49 -8.13 9.68 5.39
C GLU A 49 -8.35 11.19 5.50
N ILE A 50 -9.34 11.66 4.76
CA ILE A 50 -9.74 13.07 4.68
C ILE A 50 -11.21 13.27 5.03
N THR A 51 -11.90 12.26 5.56
CA THR A 51 -13.29 12.37 6.01
C THR A 51 -13.42 13.50 7.01
N ALA A 52 -14.21 14.54 6.68
CA ALA A 52 -14.23 15.77 7.49
C ALA A 52 -14.59 15.54 8.96
N PRO A 53 -15.61 14.74 9.34
CA PRO A 53 -15.91 14.45 10.75
C PRO A 53 -14.77 13.72 11.48
N TRP A 54 -14.12 12.78 10.82
CA TRP A 54 -12.96 12.06 11.39
C TRP A 54 -11.80 13.03 11.63
N PHE A 55 -11.50 13.85 10.62
CA PHE A 55 -10.39 14.80 10.71
C PHE A 55 -10.61 15.82 11.84
N ARG A 56 -11.85 16.32 11.99
CA ARG A 56 -12.23 17.20 13.10
C ARG A 56 -11.91 16.57 14.45
N LEU A 57 -12.31 15.32 14.64
CA LEU A 57 -12.05 14.59 15.87
C LEU A 57 -10.54 14.51 16.17
N GLN A 58 -9.70 14.25 15.15
CA GLN A 58 -8.24 14.20 15.34
C GLN A 58 -7.66 15.54 15.77
N LEU A 59 -8.10 16.63 15.17
CA LEU A 59 -7.67 17.98 15.55
C LEU A 59 -8.09 18.34 16.98
N ASP A 60 -9.33 18.04 17.38
CA ASP A 60 -9.84 18.28 18.72
C ASP A 60 -9.07 17.46 19.78
N LEU A 61 -8.75 16.20 19.47
CA LEU A 61 -7.93 15.36 20.34
C LEU A 61 -6.51 15.92 20.49
N PHE A 62 -5.93 16.43 19.42
CA PHE A 62 -4.62 17.06 19.47
C PHE A 62 -4.62 18.35 20.30
N CYS A 63 -5.61 19.22 20.15
CA CYS A 63 -5.77 20.42 20.99
C CYS A 63 -5.83 20.06 22.48
N LYS A 64 -6.65 19.06 22.85
CA LYS A 64 -6.74 18.56 24.23
C LYS A 64 -5.42 17.99 24.73
N LEU A 65 -4.69 17.27 23.87
CA LEU A 65 -3.38 16.70 24.21
C LEU A 65 -2.35 17.80 24.48
N VAL A 66 -2.28 18.83 23.63
CA VAL A 66 -1.39 19.99 23.82
C VAL A 66 -1.73 20.73 25.12
N ALA A 67 -3.01 21.02 25.40
CA ALA A 67 -3.45 21.64 26.64
C ALA A 67 -2.99 20.83 27.88
N THR A 68 -3.18 19.51 27.83
CA THR A 68 -2.72 18.60 28.89
C THR A 68 -1.20 18.67 29.09
N CYS A 69 -0.44 18.71 27.97
CA CYS A 69 1.02 18.85 28.05
C CYS A 69 1.44 20.18 28.68
N MET A 70 0.78 21.27 28.32
CA MET A 70 1.06 22.60 28.85
C MET A 70 0.78 22.68 30.37
N GLU A 71 -0.35 22.15 30.80
CA GLU A 71 -0.76 22.22 32.23
C GLU A 71 0.10 21.33 33.12
N GLN A 72 0.36 20.09 32.70
CA GLN A 72 0.92 19.07 33.58
C GLN A 72 2.43 18.96 33.51
N PHE A 73 3.01 19.20 32.35
CA PHE A 73 4.45 18.97 32.12
C PHE A 73 5.26 20.26 31.96
N ARG A 74 4.62 21.41 31.81
CA ARG A 74 5.26 22.73 31.71
C ARG A 74 6.50 22.68 30.80
N PRO A 75 6.34 22.68 29.47
CA PRO A 75 7.45 22.59 28.54
C PRO A 75 8.48 23.71 28.79
N LYS A 76 9.75 23.44 28.45
CA LYS A 76 10.85 24.39 28.60
C LYS A 76 10.61 25.70 27.81
N THR A 77 10.02 25.55 26.63
CA THR A 77 9.66 26.65 25.75
C THR A 77 8.22 26.50 25.30
N THR A 78 7.46 27.59 25.30
CA THR A 78 6.08 27.60 24.79
C THR A 78 6.09 28.25 23.41
N PRO A 79 5.94 27.47 22.34
CA PRO A 79 5.85 28.08 21.03
C PRO A 79 4.56 28.87 20.87
N PRO A 80 4.54 29.93 20.05
CA PRO A 80 3.34 30.76 19.88
C PRO A 80 2.09 29.99 19.44
N LEU A 81 2.27 28.89 18.69
CA LEU A 81 1.17 28.05 18.25
C LEU A 81 0.59 27.17 19.37
N ALA A 82 1.31 26.92 20.46
CA ALA A 82 0.81 26.13 21.60
C ALA A 82 -0.17 26.89 22.48
N VAL A 83 -0.34 28.22 22.29
CA VAL A 83 -1.37 29.02 22.96
C VAL A 83 -2.74 28.51 22.51
N PRO A 84 -3.66 28.14 23.44
CA PRO A 84 -4.91 27.44 23.10
C PRO A 84 -5.75 28.14 22.03
N GLU A 85 -5.89 29.47 22.10
CA GLU A 85 -6.66 30.23 21.12
C GLU A 85 -6.06 30.14 19.71
N ARG A 86 -4.73 30.30 19.61
CA ARG A 86 -4.01 30.23 18.33
C ARG A 86 -4.00 28.83 17.74
N LEU A 87 -3.88 27.81 18.59
CA LEU A 87 -3.94 26.42 18.16
C LEU A 87 -5.35 26.09 17.65
N SER A 88 -6.38 26.52 18.36
CA SER A 88 -7.77 26.34 17.95
C SER A 88 -8.07 27.01 16.62
N GLU A 89 -7.68 28.29 16.45
CA GLU A 89 -7.82 29.01 15.17
C GLU A 89 -7.11 28.28 14.02
N HIS A 90 -5.88 27.82 14.27
CA HIS A 90 -5.11 27.10 13.24
C HIS A 90 -5.74 25.75 12.88
N CYS A 91 -6.29 25.01 13.85
CA CYS A 91 -7.02 23.78 13.61
C CYS A 91 -8.33 24.02 12.85
N GLU A 92 -9.04 25.14 13.11
CA GLU A 92 -10.21 25.53 12.34
C GLU A 92 -9.86 25.84 10.88
N GLU A 93 -8.73 26.51 10.61
CA GLU A 93 -8.25 26.74 9.25
C GLU A 93 -7.99 25.41 8.53
N VAL A 94 -7.30 24.47 9.18
CA VAL A 94 -7.03 23.14 8.61
C VAL A 94 -8.32 22.38 8.33
N TYR A 95 -9.27 22.40 9.29
CA TYR A 95 -10.56 21.77 9.12
C TYR A 95 -11.36 22.38 7.96
N GLY A 96 -11.36 23.71 7.85
CA GLY A 96 -12.01 24.41 6.73
C GLY A 96 -11.48 23.98 5.36
N LEU A 97 -10.16 23.80 5.24
CA LEU A 97 -9.52 23.31 4.02
C LEU A 97 -9.95 21.85 3.71
N ILE A 98 -9.97 20.98 4.71
CA ILE A 98 -10.43 19.59 4.55
C ILE A 98 -11.92 19.53 4.17
N ALA A 99 -12.76 20.32 4.80
CA ALA A 99 -14.18 20.39 4.47
C ALA A 99 -14.41 20.88 3.04
N SER A 100 -13.67 21.89 2.60
CA SER A 100 -13.71 22.39 1.22
C SER A 100 -13.26 21.32 0.23
N LEU A 101 -12.16 20.60 0.55
CA LEU A 101 -11.68 19.48 -0.27
C LEU A 101 -12.74 18.37 -0.37
N ASN A 102 -13.38 18.00 0.73
CA ASN A 102 -14.46 17.00 0.74
C ASN A 102 -15.62 17.41 -0.17
N ASN A 103 -16.04 18.69 -0.12
CA ASN A 103 -17.10 19.20 -0.95
C ASN A 103 -16.74 19.09 -2.44
N ILE A 104 -15.52 19.45 -2.82
CA ILE A 104 -15.06 19.35 -4.21
C ILE A 104 -14.98 17.89 -4.65
N LEU A 105 -14.39 16.99 -3.85
CA LEU A 105 -14.24 15.58 -4.19
C LEU A 105 -15.59 14.86 -4.28
N ASN A 106 -16.59 15.28 -3.52
CA ASN A 106 -17.94 14.76 -3.63
C ASN A 106 -18.61 15.02 -5.01
N LEU A 107 -18.10 15.97 -5.79
CA LEU A 107 -18.55 16.19 -7.16
C LEU A 107 -18.05 15.09 -8.12
N TYR A 108 -16.96 14.44 -7.78
CA TYR A 108 -16.33 13.37 -8.58
C TYR A 108 -16.69 11.97 -8.12
N LEU A 109 -17.11 11.81 -6.86
CA LEU A 109 -17.39 10.52 -6.24
C LEU A 109 -18.89 10.37 -5.97
N PRO A 110 -19.58 9.34 -6.50
CA PRO A 110 -20.99 9.09 -6.22
C PRO A 110 -21.29 8.99 -4.71
N ALA A 111 -22.39 9.59 -4.27
CA ALA A 111 -22.68 9.78 -2.84
C ALA A 111 -22.98 8.48 -2.04
N THR A 112 -23.37 7.39 -2.70
CA THR A 112 -24.01 6.23 -2.06
C THR A 112 -23.29 4.91 -2.23
N GLN A 113 -22.14 4.89 -2.92
CA GLN A 113 -21.41 3.66 -3.24
C GLN A 113 -19.92 3.83 -3.02
N GLU A 114 -19.22 2.72 -2.88
CA GLU A 114 -17.78 2.70 -3.04
C GLU A 114 -17.43 3.24 -4.43
N ALA A 115 -16.49 4.16 -4.48
CA ALA A 115 -16.13 4.85 -5.70
C ALA A 115 -14.65 5.24 -5.69
N GLU A 116 -14.08 5.28 -6.88
CA GLU A 116 -12.73 5.78 -7.11
C GLU A 116 -12.78 6.80 -8.25
N HIS A 117 -12.08 7.92 -8.06
CA HIS A 117 -11.85 8.89 -9.10
C HIS A 117 -10.35 9.15 -9.29
N ARG A 118 -9.84 8.83 -10.47
CA ARG A 118 -8.44 9.10 -10.85
C ARG A 118 -8.35 10.39 -11.63
N PHE A 119 -7.51 11.30 -11.18
CA PHE A 119 -7.26 12.54 -11.90
C PHE A 119 -6.39 12.26 -13.13
N ALA A 120 -6.92 12.60 -14.31
CA ALA A 120 -6.24 12.36 -15.58
C ALA A 120 -4.82 12.96 -15.57
N MET A 121 -3.84 12.19 -15.97
CA MET A 121 -2.42 12.58 -15.92
C MET A 121 -1.93 13.06 -14.54
N GLY A 122 -2.70 12.83 -13.46
CA GLY A 122 -2.42 13.35 -12.12
C GLY A 122 -2.58 14.87 -12.00
N GLU A 123 -3.26 15.52 -12.95
CA GLU A 123 -3.55 16.94 -12.92
C GLU A 123 -4.76 17.22 -12.04
N LEU A 124 -4.54 17.99 -10.99
CA LEU A 124 -5.61 18.42 -10.09
C LEU A 124 -6.25 19.73 -10.60
N PRO A 125 -7.56 19.93 -10.39
CA PRO A 125 -8.15 21.24 -10.54
C PRO A 125 -7.39 22.30 -9.74
N GLN A 126 -7.32 23.53 -10.24
CA GLN A 126 -6.54 24.61 -9.63
C GLN A 126 -6.92 24.83 -8.16
N GLU A 127 -8.22 24.82 -7.86
CA GLU A 127 -8.74 24.98 -6.49
C GLU A 127 -8.26 23.85 -5.56
N VAL A 128 -8.26 22.59 -6.02
CA VAL A 128 -7.74 21.45 -5.26
C VAL A 128 -6.24 21.57 -5.03
N MET A 129 -5.50 22.02 -6.06
CA MET A 129 -4.05 22.25 -5.96
C MET A 129 -3.72 23.30 -4.88
N GLU A 130 -4.45 24.41 -4.85
CA GLU A 130 -4.28 25.47 -3.85
C GLU A 130 -4.58 24.97 -2.43
N ILE A 131 -5.66 24.19 -2.26
CA ILE A 131 -5.97 23.54 -0.99
C ILE A 131 -4.83 22.60 -0.55
N CYS A 132 -4.31 21.76 -1.46
CA CYS A 132 -3.18 20.87 -1.15
C CYS A 132 -1.94 21.64 -0.67
N GLN A 133 -1.60 22.77 -1.30
CA GLN A 133 -0.48 23.61 -0.90
C GLN A 133 -0.66 24.20 0.49
N GLN A 134 -1.87 24.69 0.80
CA GLN A 134 -2.20 25.22 2.11
C GLN A 134 -2.18 24.12 3.18
N LEU A 135 -2.79 22.97 2.93
CA LEU A 135 -2.76 21.81 3.83
C LEU A 135 -1.33 21.37 4.15
N ALA A 136 -0.46 21.25 3.14
CA ALA A 136 0.95 20.92 3.34
C ALA A 136 1.64 21.89 4.32
N LYS A 137 1.39 23.19 4.16
CA LYS A 137 1.98 24.24 5.01
C LYS A 137 1.44 24.23 6.43
N HIS A 138 0.11 24.09 6.57
CA HIS A 138 -0.54 24.14 7.89
C HIS A 138 -0.25 22.88 8.72
N LEU A 139 -0.29 21.70 8.10
CA LEU A 139 -0.02 20.43 8.76
C LEU A 139 1.45 20.28 9.15
N GLU A 140 2.38 20.87 8.40
CA GLU A 140 3.80 20.91 8.77
C GLU A 140 4.02 21.68 10.08
N LYS A 141 3.25 22.74 10.33
CA LYS A 141 3.32 23.46 11.61
C LYS A 141 2.81 22.61 12.77
N LEU A 142 1.69 21.87 12.57
CA LEU A 142 1.18 20.94 13.59
C LEU A 142 2.14 19.79 13.84
N ARG A 143 2.79 19.26 12.79
CA ARG A 143 3.85 18.26 12.89
C ARG A 143 5.01 18.77 13.75
N GLY A 144 5.53 19.96 13.45
CA GLY A 144 6.61 20.59 14.21
C GLY A 144 6.25 20.84 15.67
N LEU A 145 4.99 21.20 15.96
CA LEU A 145 4.50 21.35 17.31
C LEU A 145 4.46 20.00 18.07
N ALA A 146 3.95 18.95 17.43
CA ALA A 146 3.91 17.60 18.02
C ALA A 146 5.31 17.08 18.32
N GLU A 147 6.24 17.22 17.36
CA GLU A 147 7.65 16.80 17.50
C GLU A 147 8.35 17.51 18.67
N MET A 148 8.14 18.82 18.79
CA MET A 148 8.70 19.59 19.90
C MET A 148 8.19 19.10 21.26
N PHE A 149 6.88 18.86 21.40
CA PHE A 149 6.33 18.29 22.63
C PHE A 149 6.85 16.89 22.91
N LEU A 150 6.99 16.06 21.89
CA LEU A 150 7.53 14.70 22.03
C LEU A 150 8.97 14.73 22.56
N ASN A 151 9.82 15.58 22.01
CA ASN A 151 11.21 15.74 22.46
C ASN A 151 11.27 16.25 23.91
N ASP A 152 10.50 17.28 24.27
CA ASP A 152 10.48 17.82 25.62
C ASP A 152 9.95 16.81 26.65
N LEU A 153 8.93 16.01 26.29
CA LEU A 153 8.38 14.98 27.17
C LEU A 153 9.33 13.79 27.34
N SER A 154 10.08 13.41 26.30
CA SER A 154 11.03 12.30 26.36
C SER A 154 12.18 12.58 27.34
N GLU A 155 12.59 13.82 27.49
CA GLU A 155 13.61 14.24 28.46
C GLU A 155 13.12 14.19 29.93
N LYS A 156 11.80 14.12 30.15
CA LYS A 156 11.20 14.09 31.50
C LYS A 156 10.94 12.68 32.05
N THR A 157 11.38 11.65 31.34
CA THR A 157 11.31 10.27 31.81
C THR A 157 12.14 10.10 33.08
N GLY A 158 11.48 9.92 34.21
CA GLY A 158 12.13 9.74 35.53
C GLY A 158 11.71 10.74 36.60
N THR A 159 10.98 11.80 36.23
CA THR A 159 10.55 12.86 37.19
C THR A 159 9.04 12.89 37.43
N HIS A 160 8.25 12.15 36.65
CA HIS A 160 6.78 12.15 36.68
C HIS A 160 6.20 10.73 36.76
N ASP A 161 4.87 10.64 36.95
CA ASP A 161 4.13 9.38 36.85
C ASP A 161 4.40 8.70 35.50
N VAL A 162 5.16 7.61 35.54
CA VAL A 162 5.66 6.89 34.38
C VAL A 162 4.51 6.39 33.48
N VAL A 163 3.41 5.91 34.07
CA VAL A 163 2.27 5.37 33.32
C VAL A 163 1.55 6.47 32.54
N ARG A 164 1.35 7.62 33.19
CA ARG A 164 0.69 8.76 32.59
C ARG A 164 1.52 9.40 31.50
N LEU A 165 2.80 9.59 31.74
CA LEU A 165 3.75 10.11 30.77
C LEU A 165 3.82 9.21 29.54
N HIS A 166 3.91 7.87 29.75
CA HIS A 166 3.95 6.90 28.64
C HIS A 166 2.69 6.99 27.76
N ARG A 167 1.49 7.12 28.36
CA ARG A 167 0.24 7.28 27.60
C ARG A 167 0.26 8.54 26.74
N ILE A 168 0.73 9.66 27.28
CA ILE A 168 0.80 10.93 26.55
C ILE A 168 1.83 10.86 25.43
N LEU A 169 2.99 10.24 25.67
CA LEU A 169 4.00 9.98 24.65
C LEU A 169 3.43 9.15 23.49
N LEU A 170 2.66 8.10 23.77
CA LEU A 170 1.99 7.30 22.72
C LEU A 170 0.98 8.11 21.91
N GLN A 171 0.19 8.96 22.58
CA GLN A 171 -0.77 9.82 21.88
C GLN A 171 -0.07 10.88 21.03
N MET A 172 1.00 11.48 21.54
CA MET A 172 1.79 12.48 20.81
C MET A 172 2.50 11.86 19.59
N ASN A 173 3.04 10.64 19.73
CA ASN A 173 3.63 9.90 18.63
C ASN A 173 2.58 9.59 17.52
N ARG A 174 1.36 9.22 17.90
CA ARG A 174 0.26 8.99 16.94
C ARG A 174 -0.10 10.29 16.20
N ALA A 175 -0.21 11.40 16.92
CA ALA A 175 -0.50 12.70 16.32
C ALA A 175 0.64 13.13 15.38
N LEU A 176 1.90 12.97 15.80
CA LEU A 176 3.07 13.23 14.96
C LEU A 176 3.04 12.40 13.68
N GLY A 177 2.86 11.09 13.79
CA GLY A 177 2.79 10.20 12.63
C GLY A 177 1.67 10.56 11.65
N MET A 178 0.48 10.93 12.17
CA MET A 178 -0.63 11.40 11.34
C MET A 178 -0.27 12.70 10.61
N PHE A 179 0.23 13.72 11.30
CA PHE A 179 0.59 14.98 10.67
C PHE A 179 1.76 14.84 9.67
N GLU A 180 2.70 13.95 9.97
CA GLU A 180 3.81 13.65 9.06
C GLU A 180 3.31 13.00 7.76
N ALA A 181 2.45 11.97 7.84
CA ALA A 181 1.86 11.32 6.70
C ALA A 181 1.03 12.30 5.85
N GLN A 182 0.19 13.09 6.50
CA GLN A 182 -0.63 14.12 5.85
C GLN A 182 0.24 15.21 5.19
N SER A 183 1.25 15.73 5.88
CA SER A 183 2.14 16.77 5.34
C SER A 183 2.92 16.26 4.11
N LYS A 184 3.43 15.03 4.15
CA LYS A 184 4.11 14.38 3.02
C LYS A 184 3.17 14.21 1.82
N LEU A 185 1.94 13.70 2.08
CA LEU A 185 0.91 13.50 1.04
C LEU A 185 0.60 14.81 0.31
N TRP A 186 0.25 15.87 1.05
CA TRP A 186 -0.16 17.14 0.46
C TRP A 186 0.98 17.86 -0.24
N ARG A 187 2.22 17.69 0.24
CA ARG A 187 3.41 18.18 -0.46
C ARG A 187 3.58 17.49 -1.80
N LEU A 188 3.44 16.16 -1.85
CA LEU A 188 3.50 15.39 -3.09
C LEU A 188 2.33 15.73 -4.02
N ALA A 189 1.11 15.84 -3.48
CA ALA A 189 -0.10 16.19 -4.23
C ALA A 189 0.01 17.58 -4.89
N SER A 190 0.64 18.55 -4.19
CA SER A 190 0.80 19.92 -4.68
C SER A 190 1.96 20.11 -5.66
N MET A 191 2.77 19.09 -5.94
CA MET A 191 3.85 19.20 -6.92
C MET A 191 3.29 19.34 -8.34
N ALA A 192 3.73 20.39 -9.05
CA ALA A 192 3.41 20.56 -10.45
C ALA A 192 4.18 19.55 -11.30
N GLN A 193 3.53 19.01 -12.33
CA GLN A 193 4.12 17.96 -13.19
C GLN A 193 5.18 18.45 -14.18
N ALA A 194 5.46 19.73 -14.24
CA ALA A 194 6.18 20.37 -15.36
C ALA A 194 7.63 19.92 -15.60
N SER A 195 8.28 19.17 -14.68
CA SER A 195 9.69 18.78 -14.88
C SER A 195 10.12 17.51 -14.16
N GLY A 196 9.20 16.78 -13.55
CA GLY A 196 9.51 15.61 -12.72
C GLY A 196 8.87 14.31 -13.22
N ALA A 197 9.12 13.24 -12.50
CA ALA A 197 8.41 12.00 -12.68
C ALA A 197 6.90 12.25 -12.42
N PRO A 198 6.01 11.78 -13.30
CA PRO A 198 4.58 11.97 -13.13
C PRO A 198 4.12 11.36 -11.80
N VAL A 199 3.16 12.01 -11.14
CA VAL A 199 2.55 11.56 -9.89
C VAL A 199 1.10 11.21 -10.19
N THR A 200 0.71 9.97 -9.92
CA THR A 200 -0.69 9.58 -9.99
C THR A 200 -1.40 10.06 -8.74
N LYS A 201 -2.58 10.63 -8.91
CA LYS A 201 -3.41 11.16 -7.82
C LYS A 201 -4.84 10.67 -8.01
N TRP A 202 -5.45 10.18 -6.94
CA TRP A 202 -6.83 9.75 -6.96
C TRP A 202 -7.48 9.89 -5.59
N ALA A 203 -8.79 9.85 -5.57
CA ALA A 203 -9.57 9.82 -4.35
C ALA A 203 -10.46 8.59 -4.34
N THR A 204 -10.66 7.99 -3.17
CA THR A 204 -11.58 6.88 -2.96
C THR A 204 -12.63 7.21 -1.92
N ARG A 205 -13.79 6.62 -2.12
CA ARG A 205 -14.86 6.54 -1.14
C ARG A 205 -15.05 5.09 -0.76
N GLU A 206 -14.95 4.80 0.51
CA GLU A 206 -15.20 3.49 1.09
C GLU A 206 -16.40 3.55 2.02
N VAL A 207 -17.14 2.46 2.12
CA VAL A 207 -18.25 2.34 3.06
C VAL A 207 -17.94 1.19 4.02
N GLN A 208 -17.64 1.54 5.28
CA GLN A 208 -17.33 0.58 6.32
C GLN A 208 -18.37 0.73 7.46
N ASP A 209 -19.04 -0.34 7.84
CA ASP A 209 -20.05 -0.35 8.89
C ASP A 209 -21.14 0.74 8.73
N GLY A 210 -21.50 1.06 7.48
CA GLY A 210 -22.48 2.08 7.15
C GLY A 210 -21.95 3.54 7.26
N GLN A 211 -20.69 3.71 7.56
CA GLN A 211 -20.03 5.02 7.56
C GLN A 211 -19.23 5.23 6.27
N VAL A 212 -19.25 6.45 5.78
CA VAL A 212 -18.51 6.86 4.58
C VAL A 212 -17.15 7.39 4.98
N HIS A 213 -16.10 6.81 4.39
CA HIS A 213 -14.73 7.24 4.54
C HIS A 213 -14.20 7.75 3.19
N LEU A 214 -13.57 8.91 3.20
CA LEU A 214 -12.91 9.50 2.04
C LEU A 214 -11.40 9.44 2.24
N PHE A 215 -10.70 8.95 1.22
CA PHE A 215 -9.24 8.93 1.19
C PHE A 215 -8.73 9.69 -0.02
N PHE A 216 -7.57 10.29 0.15
CA PHE A 216 -6.79 10.86 -0.95
C PHE A 216 -5.47 10.12 -1.07
N HIS A 217 -5.06 9.82 -2.29
CA HIS A 217 -3.90 8.99 -2.59
C HIS A 217 -2.97 9.69 -3.57
N CYS A 218 -1.68 9.50 -3.38
CA CYS A 218 -0.63 9.92 -4.28
C CYS A 218 0.44 8.86 -4.40
N VAL A 219 0.93 8.62 -5.62
CA VAL A 219 2.10 7.77 -5.84
C VAL A 219 2.95 8.31 -6.99
N GLY A 220 4.26 8.33 -6.82
CA GLY A 220 5.19 8.62 -7.91
C GLY A 220 5.24 7.46 -8.90
N ILE A 221 5.04 7.73 -10.19
CA ILE A 221 5.02 6.67 -11.23
C ILE A 221 6.41 6.07 -11.44
N ARG A 222 7.48 6.85 -11.27
CA ARG A 222 8.86 6.37 -11.42
C ARG A 222 9.36 5.67 -10.16
N VAL A 223 8.95 4.43 -9.99
CA VAL A 223 9.43 3.56 -8.91
C VAL A 223 10.94 3.35 -8.99
N ALA A 224 11.51 3.34 -10.19
CA ALA A 224 12.95 3.23 -10.44
C ALA A 224 13.78 4.25 -9.65
N ASP A 225 13.34 5.52 -9.60
CA ASP A 225 14.07 6.59 -8.88
C ASP A 225 14.06 6.34 -7.36
N GLN A 226 13.00 5.75 -6.86
CA GLN A 226 12.87 5.39 -5.44
C GLN A 226 13.71 4.16 -5.09
N LEU A 227 13.66 3.12 -5.94
CA LEU A 227 14.51 1.94 -5.79
C LEU A 227 15.99 2.32 -5.86
N GLU A 228 16.36 3.25 -6.76
CA GLU A 228 17.70 3.81 -6.83
C GLU A 228 18.12 4.40 -5.49
N LYS A 229 17.28 5.23 -4.90
CA LYS A 229 17.56 5.91 -3.63
C LYS A 229 17.61 4.95 -2.44
N LEU A 230 16.61 4.07 -2.33
CA LEU A 230 16.42 3.24 -1.14
C LEU A 230 17.26 1.97 -1.15
N ILE A 231 17.52 1.40 -2.32
CA ILE A 231 18.21 0.11 -2.45
C ILE A 231 19.54 0.27 -3.17
N TRP A 232 19.54 0.67 -4.46
CA TRP A 232 20.72 0.52 -5.29
C TRP A 232 21.90 1.39 -4.85
N ARG A 233 21.65 2.60 -4.32
CA ARG A 233 22.70 3.47 -3.75
C ARG A 233 23.05 3.16 -2.31
N SER A 234 22.07 2.67 -1.54
CA SER A 234 22.23 2.54 -0.10
C SER A 234 22.82 1.20 0.30
N VAL A 235 22.48 0.12 -0.43
CA VAL A 235 22.94 -1.25 -0.16
C VAL A 235 23.99 -1.65 -1.20
N PRO A 236 25.25 -1.86 -0.80
CA PRO A 236 26.34 -2.12 -1.74
C PRO A 236 26.28 -3.48 -2.42
N HIS A 237 25.60 -4.47 -1.82
CA HIS A 237 25.53 -5.83 -2.32
C HIS A 237 24.06 -6.27 -2.42
N VAL A 238 23.53 -6.32 -3.64
CA VAL A 238 22.16 -6.75 -3.90
C VAL A 238 22.14 -7.82 -4.97
N VAL A 239 21.40 -8.89 -4.71
CA VAL A 239 21.07 -9.94 -5.67
C VAL A 239 19.57 -9.96 -5.87
N VAL A 240 19.12 -9.84 -7.11
CA VAL A 240 17.71 -9.97 -7.48
C VAL A 240 17.53 -11.26 -8.27
N THR A 241 16.67 -12.15 -7.80
CA THR A 241 16.41 -13.44 -8.44
C THR A 241 14.93 -13.66 -8.69
N SER A 242 14.58 -14.29 -9.80
CA SER A 242 13.24 -14.78 -10.10
C SER A 242 13.27 -15.61 -11.38
N ALA A 243 12.28 -16.46 -11.56
CA ALA A 243 12.06 -17.21 -12.79
C ALA A 243 11.60 -16.30 -13.96
N THR A 244 11.10 -15.09 -13.69
CA THR A 244 10.38 -14.24 -14.67
C THR A 244 10.94 -12.83 -14.81
N LEU A 245 12.24 -12.63 -14.52
CA LEU A 245 12.90 -11.30 -14.70
C LEU A 245 13.06 -10.93 -16.19
N ARG A 246 13.08 -11.91 -17.09
CA ARG A 246 13.17 -11.70 -18.52
C ARG A 246 11.78 -11.69 -19.15
N SER A 247 11.55 -10.76 -20.05
CA SER A 247 10.38 -10.70 -20.93
C SER A 247 10.86 -10.67 -22.38
N LEU A 248 10.32 -11.54 -23.24
CA LEU A 248 10.74 -11.67 -24.66
C LEU A 248 12.26 -11.80 -24.83
N ASN A 249 12.88 -12.62 -24.00
CA ASN A 249 14.33 -12.83 -23.95
C ASN A 249 15.18 -11.59 -23.61
N SER A 250 14.60 -10.56 -23.04
CA SER A 250 15.28 -9.32 -22.66
C SER A 250 15.01 -8.94 -21.21
N PHE A 251 15.96 -8.27 -20.57
CA PHE A 251 15.80 -7.63 -19.26
C PHE A 251 15.31 -6.17 -19.34
N SER A 252 15.00 -5.67 -20.55
CA SER A 252 14.66 -4.26 -20.78
C SER A 252 13.53 -3.77 -19.88
N ARG A 253 12.47 -4.59 -19.71
CA ARG A 253 11.35 -4.23 -18.83
C ARG A 253 11.77 -4.12 -17.37
N LEU A 254 12.58 -5.07 -16.88
CA LEU A 254 13.13 -5.00 -15.53
C LEU A 254 13.99 -3.76 -15.35
N GLN A 255 14.87 -3.46 -16.31
CA GLN A 255 15.73 -2.28 -16.29
C GLN A 255 14.92 -0.98 -16.22
N GLU A 256 13.87 -0.86 -17.03
CA GLU A 256 12.99 0.31 -17.04
C GLU A 256 12.26 0.48 -15.71
N MET A 257 11.69 -0.61 -15.16
CA MET A 257 10.88 -0.56 -13.95
C MET A 257 11.71 -0.44 -12.68
N SER A 258 12.91 -1.01 -12.63
CA SER A 258 13.76 -1.04 -11.44
C SER A 258 14.86 0.03 -11.44
N GLY A 259 15.18 0.62 -12.59
CA GLY A 259 16.27 1.58 -12.72
C GLY A 259 17.66 0.96 -12.86
N LEU A 260 17.80 -0.37 -12.81
CA LEU A 260 19.07 -1.08 -12.99
C LEU A 260 19.61 -0.90 -14.41
N LYS A 261 20.93 -0.75 -14.57
CA LYS A 261 21.57 -0.48 -15.88
C LYS A 261 22.92 -1.16 -16.00
N GLU A 262 23.14 -1.93 -17.06
CA GLU A 262 24.46 -2.52 -17.35
C GLU A 262 25.58 -1.48 -17.37
N LYS A 263 25.31 -0.31 -17.95
CA LYS A 263 26.29 0.81 -18.01
C LYS A 263 26.67 1.35 -16.63
N ALA A 264 25.85 1.10 -15.60
CA ALA A 264 26.15 1.48 -14.23
C ALA A 264 26.91 0.39 -13.45
N GLY A 265 27.18 -0.76 -14.08
CA GLY A 265 27.90 -1.87 -13.49
C GLY A 265 27.00 -3.03 -13.03
N ASP A 266 25.67 -2.92 -13.23
CA ASP A 266 24.76 -4.00 -12.90
C ASP A 266 24.95 -5.18 -13.84
N ARG A 267 24.93 -6.38 -13.29
CA ARG A 267 25.14 -7.63 -14.05
C ARG A 267 23.83 -8.41 -14.19
N PHE A 268 23.43 -8.66 -15.43
CA PHE A 268 22.25 -9.43 -15.77
C PHE A 268 22.66 -10.84 -16.23
N VAL A 269 22.12 -11.86 -15.57
CA VAL A 269 22.45 -13.25 -15.84
C VAL A 269 21.17 -14.04 -16.09
N ALA A 270 21.11 -14.79 -17.18
CA ALA A 270 20.06 -15.74 -17.46
C ALA A 270 20.63 -17.16 -17.35
N LEU A 271 19.96 -17.99 -16.57
CA LEU A 271 20.25 -19.40 -16.42
C LEU A 271 19.19 -20.21 -17.16
N ASP A 272 19.60 -21.29 -17.81
CA ASP A 272 18.67 -22.19 -18.46
C ASP A 272 17.85 -22.97 -17.42
N SER A 273 16.59 -23.25 -17.76
CA SER A 273 15.74 -24.10 -16.92
C SER A 273 16.26 -25.53 -16.88
N PRO A 274 16.36 -26.15 -15.70
CA PRO A 274 16.70 -27.57 -15.60
C PRO A 274 15.57 -28.50 -16.09
N PHE A 275 14.36 -27.95 -16.35
CA PHE A 275 13.19 -28.70 -16.75
C PHE A 275 13.06 -28.75 -18.28
N ASN A 276 12.84 -29.93 -18.85
CA ASN A 276 12.45 -30.08 -20.25
C ASN A 276 10.94 -29.83 -20.40
N HIS A 277 10.57 -28.58 -20.64
CA HIS A 277 9.16 -28.16 -20.72
C HIS A 277 8.41 -28.87 -21.87
N CYS A 278 9.10 -29.25 -22.96
CA CYS A 278 8.48 -29.94 -24.08
C CYS A 278 8.03 -31.34 -23.71
N GLU A 279 8.74 -32.00 -22.79
CA GLU A 279 8.42 -33.37 -22.35
C GLU A 279 7.52 -33.37 -21.08
N GLN A 280 7.72 -32.40 -20.19
CA GLN A 280 7.08 -32.37 -18.88
C GLN A 280 5.79 -31.54 -18.85
N GLY A 281 5.56 -30.70 -19.86
CA GLY A 281 4.42 -29.80 -19.95
C GLY A 281 3.60 -29.98 -21.22
N LYS A 282 2.28 -29.84 -21.10
CA LYS A 282 1.37 -29.80 -22.24
C LYS A 282 0.39 -28.64 -22.04
N LEU A 283 0.42 -27.68 -22.94
CA LEU A 283 -0.61 -26.65 -23.01
C LEU A 283 -1.84 -27.21 -23.73
N VAL A 284 -3.00 -27.16 -23.07
CA VAL A 284 -4.29 -27.53 -23.64
C VAL A 284 -5.19 -26.31 -23.60
N ILE A 285 -5.71 -25.90 -24.72
CA ILE A 285 -6.69 -24.80 -24.84
C ILE A 285 -8.03 -25.44 -25.21
N PRO A 286 -8.95 -25.64 -24.23
CA PRO A 286 -10.24 -26.24 -24.54
C PRO A 286 -11.06 -25.28 -25.41
N ARG A 287 -11.84 -25.83 -26.33
CA ARG A 287 -12.74 -25.06 -27.17
C ARG A 287 -13.98 -24.70 -26.34
N MET A 288 -14.21 -23.42 -26.11
CA MET A 288 -15.39 -22.89 -25.42
C MET A 288 -16.37 -22.28 -26.43
N ASN A 289 -17.67 -22.38 -26.17
CA ASN A 289 -18.71 -21.81 -27.02
C ASN A 289 -18.98 -20.34 -26.63
N TYR A 290 -18.75 -20.01 -25.37
CA TYR A 290 -18.99 -18.67 -24.86
C TYR A 290 -17.66 -17.99 -24.49
N GLU A 291 -17.48 -16.76 -24.96
CA GLU A 291 -16.34 -15.93 -24.62
C GLU A 291 -16.49 -15.35 -23.20
N PRO A 292 -15.40 -15.06 -22.48
CA PRO A 292 -15.43 -14.50 -21.13
C PRO A 292 -15.79 -12.99 -21.12
N LEU A 293 -16.91 -12.66 -21.76
CA LEU A 293 -17.48 -11.30 -21.79
C LEU A 293 -18.55 -11.15 -20.74
N ILE A 294 -18.83 -9.90 -20.32
CA ILE A 294 -19.81 -9.59 -19.27
C ILE A 294 -21.17 -10.24 -19.56
N ASP A 295 -21.61 -10.19 -20.80
CA ASP A 295 -22.93 -10.71 -21.23
C ASP A 295 -23.00 -12.24 -21.23
N ASN A 296 -21.86 -12.93 -21.30
CA ASN A 296 -21.77 -14.38 -21.37
C ASN A 296 -21.04 -14.98 -20.14
N GLU A 297 -20.78 -14.20 -19.10
CA GLU A 297 -19.97 -14.62 -17.96
C GLU A 297 -20.48 -15.92 -17.32
N GLU A 298 -21.81 -16.01 -17.13
CA GLU A 298 -22.44 -17.16 -16.50
C GLU A 298 -22.31 -18.44 -17.36
N GLN A 299 -22.57 -18.35 -18.66
CA GLN A 299 -22.45 -19.46 -19.59
C GLN A 299 -20.99 -19.93 -19.71
N HIS A 300 -20.05 -18.97 -19.77
CA HIS A 300 -18.63 -19.29 -19.80
C HIS A 300 -18.17 -20.02 -18.53
N ILE A 301 -18.61 -19.55 -17.35
CA ILE A 301 -18.30 -20.20 -16.07
C ILE A 301 -18.91 -21.60 -15.98
N ALA A 302 -20.13 -21.79 -16.47
CA ALA A 302 -20.76 -23.09 -16.54
C ALA A 302 -19.98 -24.08 -17.43
N GLU A 303 -19.48 -23.62 -18.60
CA GLU A 303 -18.60 -24.45 -19.46
C GLU A 303 -17.27 -24.76 -18.78
N MET A 304 -16.66 -23.79 -18.07
CA MET A 304 -15.45 -24.04 -17.28
C MET A 304 -15.68 -25.12 -16.22
N ALA A 305 -16.82 -25.06 -15.52
CA ALA A 305 -17.18 -26.03 -14.50
C ALA A 305 -17.43 -27.44 -15.10
N ALA A 306 -18.07 -27.52 -16.26
CA ALA A 306 -18.25 -28.76 -16.98
C ALA A 306 -16.90 -29.39 -17.41
N TYR A 307 -16.01 -28.58 -17.97
CA TYR A 307 -14.67 -29.03 -18.32
C TYR A 307 -13.86 -29.49 -17.10
N PHE A 308 -13.96 -28.75 -16.00
CA PHE A 308 -13.33 -29.13 -14.72
C PHE A 308 -13.81 -30.48 -14.23
N ARG A 309 -15.15 -30.75 -14.25
CA ARG A 309 -15.74 -32.05 -13.89
C ARG A 309 -15.18 -33.18 -14.73
N GLU A 310 -15.13 -32.99 -16.05
CA GLU A 310 -14.56 -33.98 -16.96
C GLU A 310 -13.10 -34.32 -16.57
N GLN A 311 -12.29 -33.32 -16.25
CA GLN A 311 -10.91 -33.55 -15.83
C GLN A 311 -10.83 -34.26 -14.46
N VAL A 312 -11.70 -33.97 -13.50
CA VAL A 312 -11.78 -34.66 -12.19
C VAL A 312 -12.18 -36.11 -12.39
N GLU A 313 -13.23 -36.38 -13.18
CA GLU A 313 -13.76 -37.72 -13.45
C GLU A 313 -12.76 -38.58 -14.24
N SER A 314 -11.97 -37.98 -15.09
CA SER A 314 -10.94 -38.71 -15.87
C SER A 314 -9.86 -39.34 -15.01
N LYS A 315 -9.69 -38.87 -13.73
CA LYS A 315 -8.64 -39.32 -12.79
C LYS A 315 -7.22 -39.29 -13.38
N LYS A 316 -7.04 -38.50 -14.44
CA LYS A 316 -5.77 -38.47 -15.21
C LYS A 316 -4.66 -37.77 -14.41
N TYR A 317 -5.02 -36.83 -13.58
CA TYR A 317 -4.07 -36.01 -12.84
C TYR A 317 -4.20 -36.27 -11.33
N PRO A 318 -3.09 -36.39 -10.59
CA PRO A 318 -3.10 -36.63 -9.16
C PRO A 318 -3.56 -35.40 -8.34
N GLY A 319 -3.63 -34.24 -8.95
CA GLY A 319 -4.11 -33.01 -8.37
C GLY A 319 -4.30 -31.94 -9.42
N MET A 320 -5.18 -30.99 -9.16
CA MET A 320 -5.47 -29.86 -10.04
C MET A 320 -5.44 -28.56 -9.25
N LEU A 321 -4.92 -27.51 -9.87
CA LEU A 321 -4.99 -26.13 -9.38
C LEU A 321 -5.82 -25.32 -10.37
N VAL A 322 -6.88 -24.68 -9.88
CA VAL A 322 -7.72 -23.79 -10.68
C VAL A 322 -7.45 -22.35 -10.26
N LEU A 323 -7.06 -21.52 -11.22
CA LEU A 323 -6.75 -20.11 -11.00
C LEU A 323 -7.84 -19.23 -11.60
N PHE A 324 -8.28 -18.22 -10.86
CA PHE A 324 -9.31 -17.27 -11.28
C PHE A 324 -8.74 -15.86 -11.34
N ALA A 325 -9.19 -15.07 -12.29
CA ALA A 325 -8.86 -13.66 -12.41
C ALA A 325 -9.49 -12.80 -11.30
N SER A 326 -10.58 -13.26 -10.68
CA SER A 326 -11.25 -12.55 -9.59
C SER A 326 -11.90 -13.50 -8.58
N GLY A 327 -12.06 -13.03 -7.33
CA GLY A 327 -12.79 -13.74 -6.30
C GLY A 327 -14.27 -13.97 -6.68
N ARG A 328 -14.87 -13.03 -7.42
CA ARG A 328 -16.26 -13.16 -7.92
C ARG A 328 -16.40 -14.33 -8.90
N ALA A 329 -15.50 -14.45 -9.86
CA ALA A 329 -15.51 -15.56 -10.81
C ALA A 329 -15.31 -16.91 -10.08
N MET A 330 -14.42 -16.96 -9.08
CA MET A 330 -14.23 -18.14 -8.24
C MET A 330 -15.53 -18.53 -7.50
N GLN A 331 -16.22 -17.58 -6.88
CA GLN A 331 -17.46 -17.88 -6.15
C GLN A 331 -18.55 -18.42 -7.07
N ARG A 332 -18.76 -17.81 -8.24
CA ARG A 332 -19.72 -18.30 -9.23
C ARG A 332 -19.37 -19.71 -9.73
N PHE A 333 -18.08 -19.97 -9.98
CA PHE A 333 -17.63 -21.31 -10.35
C PHE A 333 -17.96 -22.35 -9.26
N LEU A 334 -17.77 -22.00 -7.97
CA LEU A 334 -18.08 -22.88 -6.85
C LEU A 334 -19.59 -23.22 -6.77
N GLU A 335 -20.46 -22.32 -7.20
CA GLU A 335 -21.91 -22.60 -7.28
C GLU A 335 -22.23 -23.72 -8.26
N HIS A 336 -21.45 -23.85 -9.34
CA HIS A 336 -21.60 -24.94 -10.33
C HIS A 336 -21.00 -26.28 -9.90
N VAL A 337 -20.14 -26.34 -8.89
CA VAL A 337 -19.42 -27.54 -8.43
C VAL A 337 -19.66 -27.84 -6.96
N THR A 338 -20.84 -27.51 -6.43
CA THR A 338 -21.20 -27.65 -5.02
C THR A 338 -21.10 -29.10 -4.50
N ASP A 339 -21.39 -30.09 -5.34
CA ASP A 339 -21.25 -31.51 -5.07
C ASP A 339 -19.79 -31.95 -4.89
N LEU A 340 -18.85 -31.25 -5.51
CA LEU A 340 -17.41 -31.50 -5.37
C LEU A 340 -16.79 -30.68 -4.21
N ARG A 341 -17.55 -29.86 -3.52
CA ARG A 341 -17.05 -28.88 -2.54
C ARG A 341 -16.16 -29.49 -1.45
N LEU A 342 -16.45 -30.71 -1.02
CA LEU A 342 -15.67 -31.43 -0.01
C LEU A 342 -14.28 -31.89 -0.50
N LEU A 343 -14.08 -31.93 -1.81
CA LEU A 343 -12.82 -32.30 -2.44
C LEU A 343 -11.94 -31.08 -2.73
N LEU A 344 -12.50 -29.84 -2.62
CA LEU A 344 -11.86 -28.61 -2.98
C LEU A 344 -11.26 -27.92 -1.75
N LEU A 345 -10.03 -27.42 -1.92
CA LEU A 345 -9.42 -26.46 -1.01
C LEU A 345 -9.56 -25.07 -1.64
N VAL A 346 -10.41 -24.23 -1.04
CA VAL A 346 -10.74 -22.92 -1.60
C VAL A 346 -10.00 -21.83 -0.84
N GLN A 347 -9.50 -20.84 -1.57
CA GLN A 347 -8.88 -19.65 -1.00
C GLN A 347 -9.92 -18.93 -0.10
N GLY A 348 -9.54 -18.68 1.16
CA GLY A 348 -10.42 -18.06 2.16
C GLY A 348 -11.03 -19.04 3.18
N ASP A 349 -11.11 -20.34 2.88
CA ASP A 349 -11.61 -21.34 3.83
C ASP A 349 -10.70 -21.52 5.05
N GLN A 350 -9.39 -21.32 4.82
CA GLN A 350 -8.37 -21.45 5.85
C GLN A 350 -7.27 -20.37 5.68
N PRO A 351 -6.60 -19.97 6.76
CA PRO A 351 -5.44 -19.12 6.67
C PRO A 351 -4.39 -19.71 5.72
N ARG A 352 -3.71 -18.87 4.92
CA ARG A 352 -2.74 -19.30 3.90
C ARG A 352 -1.69 -20.29 4.41
N TYR A 353 -1.21 -20.13 5.66
CA TYR A 353 -0.21 -21.03 6.25
C TYR A 353 -0.73 -22.45 6.51
N ARG A 354 -2.04 -22.66 6.59
CA ARG A 354 -2.65 -23.99 6.78
C ARG A 354 -2.95 -24.70 5.46
N LEU A 355 -3.14 -23.97 4.36
CA LEU A 355 -3.42 -24.56 3.05
C LEU A 355 -2.27 -25.47 2.57
N GLY A 356 -1.02 -25.15 2.88
CA GLY A 356 0.14 -26.00 2.57
C GLY A 356 0.33 -27.22 3.49
N ALA A 357 -0.27 -27.20 4.68
CA ALA A 357 -0.16 -28.26 5.70
C ALA A 357 -1.35 -29.25 5.72
N THR A 358 -2.42 -28.96 4.98
CA THR A 358 -3.60 -29.84 4.95
C THR A 358 -3.29 -31.12 4.19
N PRO A 359 -3.49 -32.32 4.79
CA PRO A 359 -3.30 -33.58 4.11
C PRO A 359 -4.13 -33.62 2.84
N ARG A 360 -3.49 -33.92 1.71
CA ARG A 360 -4.18 -34.08 0.42
C ARG A 360 -5.18 -35.23 0.56
N LYS A 361 -6.48 -34.95 0.52
CA LYS A 361 -7.46 -36.00 0.35
C LYS A 361 -7.25 -36.61 -1.06
N ARG A 362 -6.85 -37.86 -1.10
CA ARG A 362 -6.83 -38.61 -2.37
C ARG A 362 -8.28 -38.84 -2.81
N ILE A 363 -8.53 -38.64 -4.07
CA ILE A 363 -9.74 -39.11 -4.76
C ILE A 363 -9.47 -40.58 -5.06
N ASP A 364 -9.97 -41.49 -4.24
CA ASP A 364 -9.90 -42.92 -4.48
C ASP A 364 -10.85 -43.32 -5.59
#